data_f9d1b668606713fa3bdb0dc783e7dbdb
#
_entry.id   f9d1b668606713fa3bdb0dc783e7dbdb
#
_cell.length_a   1.000
_cell.length_b   1.000
_cell.length_c   1.000
_cell.angle_alpha   90.00
_cell.angle_beta   90.00
_cell.angle_gamma   90.00
#
_symmetry.space_group_name_H-M   'P 1'
#
loop_
_entity.id
_entity.type
_entity.pdbx_description
1 polymer ?
#
loop_
_entity_poly.entity_id
_entity_poly.type
_entity_poly.pdbx_seq_one_letter_code
_entity_poly.pdbx_strand_id
1 'polypeptide(L)'
;MPVPHVLLEIRTSQDNQKTAEAAAQLFSTIPKLRDEWWWKLIRKNEHLSFEIVVNNQTVYFQAYVPYRLSEYLKGAISANYPEALIDELEVDPLDSLFSRDSESSPVSHLSLGSLKLKNKEYLPLKTYQDFSDVDPLAPLLSTLSKTKLDEEMVIQFVIGDDGDGWKRTGFSQIHGKSTQLEELADLAKKSGSHPQKALIDKKLSTRGLKTSIRVAVKTLDKKRSILLLETIASSLRAISQSEGNELILRRVYILKNYFAQTMLKRLFNLLPKQHLSIEELATLYHLPNESLKGVQNVAWGKNLLGEPPENLPIVTTQMDPELKSEINPFARTDYRNEAHVYGIKRDDRRRHMYVIGKTGTGKSTLLANMVINDLKKNEGMCVIDPHGDLVETILNYIPSHRINDVVYFNPADPTRTVQINLFEGENVEHRELIASGIISVFKKLYGYSWGPRLEYILRNSLLTLLKI
;
A
#
# COMPACT_ATOMS: atom_id res chain seq x y z
N MET A 1 -7.49 28.10 -12.00
CA MET A 1 -7.91 26.70 -12.10
C MET A 1 -7.50 25.99 -10.81
N PRO A 2 -8.28 25.06 -10.26
CA PRO A 2 -7.82 24.24 -9.13
C PRO A 2 -6.60 23.43 -9.57
N VAL A 3 -5.59 23.38 -8.72
CA VAL A 3 -4.41 22.53 -8.95
C VAL A 3 -4.88 21.07 -8.85
N PRO A 4 -4.61 20.21 -9.85
CA PRO A 4 -4.96 18.80 -9.75
C PRO A 4 -4.17 18.15 -8.61
N HIS A 5 -4.82 17.29 -7.85
CA HIS A 5 -4.24 16.58 -6.72
C HIS A 5 -4.40 15.06 -6.93
N VAL A 6 -3.52 14.31 -6.28
CA VAL A 6 -3.54 12.84 -6.25
C VAL A 6 -3.72 12.41 -4.80
N LEU A 7 -4.49 11.38 -4.58
CA LEU A 7 -4.66 10.72 -3.28
C LEU A 7 -3.84 9.44 -3.27
N LEU A 8 -2.88 9.36 -2.35
CA LEU A 8 -1.99 8.23 -2.17
C LEU A 8 -2.39 7.46 -0.92
N GLU A 9 -2.53 6.15 -1.00
CA GLU A 9 -2.61 5.26 0.14
C GLU A 9 -1.23 4.68 0.40
N ILE A 10 -0.80 4.68 1.67
CA ILE A 10 0.54 4.27 2.07
C ILE A 10 0.42 3.14 3.08
N ARG A 11 0.99 1.99 2.77
CA ARG A 11 0.98 0.81 3.62
C ARG A 11 2.41 0.33 3.88
N THR A 12 2.76 0.14 5.14
CA THR A 12 4.06 -0.40 5.54
C THR A 12 3.95 -1.88 5.87
N SER A 13 5.06 -2.60 5.78
CA SER A 13 5.16 -3.99 6.27
C SER A 13 4.96 -4.05 7.79
N GLN A 14 4.44 -5.17 8.30
CA GLN A 14 4.41 -5.43 9.74
C GLN A 14 5.79 -5.50 10.39
N ASP A 15 6.83 -5.73 9.61
CA ASP A 15 8.23 -5.79 10.05
C ASP A 15 8.97 -4.46 9.89
N ASN A 16 8.24 -3.38 9.55
CA ASN A 16 8.79 -2.04 9.43
C ASN A 16 9.41 -1.57 10.76
N GLN A 17 10.73 -1.38 10.77
CA GLN A 17 11.48 -0.91 11.94
C GLN A 17 11.63 0.62 11.99
N LYS A 18 11.12 1.34 10.98
CA LYS A 18 11.21 2.79 10.93
C LYS A 18 10.27 3.44 11.95
N THR A 19 10.83 4.29 12.79
CA THR A 19 10.11 5.01 13.85
C THR A 19 9.57 6.36 13.35
N ALA A 20 8.97 7.13 14.23
CA ALA A 20 8.52 8.51 13.95
C ALA A 20 9.66 9.43 13.45
N GLU A 21 10.92 9.08 13.68
CA GLU A 21 12.08 9.80 13.14
C GLU A 21 12.09 9.81 11.62
N ALA A 22 11.72 8.70 10.97
CA ALA A 22 11.60 8.64 9.51
C ALA A 22 10.52 9.61 8.98
N ALA A 23 9.42 9.79 9.71
CA ALA A 23 8.42 10.80 9.37
C ALA A 23 8.97 12.22 9.57
N ALA A 24 9.75 12.49 10.61
CA ALA A 24 10.39 13.79 10.79
C ALA A 24 11.35 14.11 9.65
N GLN A 25 12.13 13.14 9.18
CA GLN A 25 12.97 13.28 8.00
C GLN A 25 12.13 13.54 6.75
N LEU A 26 11.05 12.79 6.53
CA LEU A 26 10.11 13.01 5.42
C LEU A 26 9.56 14.45 5.44
N PHE A 27 9.06 14.94 6.59
CA PHE A 27 8.52 16.30 6.70
C PHE A 27 9.61 17.38 6.51
N SER A 28 10.85 17.11 6.89
CA SER A 28 11.96 18.05 6.69
C SER A 28 12.28 18.26 5.21
N THR A 29 12.11 17.23 4.40
CA THR A 29 12.41 17.27 2.95
C THR A 29 11.29 17.89 2.11
N ILE A 30 10.07 18.06 2.65
CA ILE A 30 8.97 18.70 1.91
C ILE A 30 9.42 20.07 1.38
N PRO A 31 9.33 20.32 0.05
CA PRO A 31 9.75 21.57 -0.52
C PRO A 31 8.94 22.74 0.03
N LYS A 32 9.48 23.97 -0.10
CA LYS A 32 8.74 25.15 0.31
C LYS A 32 7.46 25.26 -0.53
N LEU A 33 6.31 25.18 0.14
CA LEU A 33 4.96 25.25 -0.46
C LEU A 33 4.50 26.72 -0.65
N ARG A 34 5.47 27.63 -0.77
CA ARG A 34 5.21 29.07 -0.79
C ARG A 34 5.39 29.60 -2.19
N ASP A 35 4.32 30.17 -2.76
CA ASP A 35 4.38 30.94 -3.98
C ASP A 35 5.08 32.31 -3.73
N GLU A 36 5.73 32.84 -4.76
CA GLU A 36 6.28 34.20 -4.75
C GLU A 36 5.19 35.22 -4.40
N TRP A 37 5.57 36.32 -3.71
CA TRP A 37 4.64 37.25 -3.05
C TRP A 37 3.54 37.83 -3.96
N TRP A 38 3.80 38.00 -5.24
CA TRP A 38 2.86 38.55 -6.22
C TRP A 38 1.85 37.49 -6.76
N TRP A 39 2.16 36.19 -6.70
CA TRP A 39 1.23 35.11 -7.02
C TRP A 39 0.21 34.86 -5.90
N LYS A 40 0.48 35.32 -4.67
CA LYS A 40 -0.46 35.18 -3.52
C LYS A 40 -1.80 35.86 -3.73
N LEU A 41 -1.86 36.88 -4.61
CA LEU A 41 -3.11 37.58 -4.94
C LEU A 41 -4.00 36.75 -5.88
N ILE A 42 -3.43 35.80 -6.63
CA ILE A 42 -4.12 35.07 -7.69
C ILE A 42 -4.28 33.59 -7.35
N ARG A 43 -3.34 32.99 -6.62
CA ARG A 43 -3.36 31.58 -6.24
C ARG A 43 -3.32 31.40 -4.72
N LYS A 44 -4.09 30.44 -4.20
CA LYS A 44 -3.94 29.98 -2.82
C LYS A 44 -2.64 29.22 -2.69
N ASN A 45 -1.89 29.41 -1.59
CA ASN A 45 -0.70 28.63 -1.28
C ASN A 45 -1.02 27.13 -1.38
N GLU A 46 -0.14 26.40 -2.01
CA GLU A 46 -0.25 24.94 -2.05
C GLU A 46 -0.15 24.34 -0.65
N HIS A 47 -0.78 23.21 -0.47
CA HIS A 47 -0.79 22.49 0.78
C HIS A 47 -0.86 20.98 0.51
N LEU A 48 -0.49 20.22 1.51
CA LEU A 48 -0.60 18.77 1.56
C LEU A 48 -1.57 18.39 2.67
N SER A 49 -2.21 17.25 2.57
CA SER A 49 -2.96 16.65 3.67
C SER A 49 -2.44 15.24 3.93
N PHE A 50 -2.03 14.96 5.15
CA PHE A 50 -1.79 13.61 5.62
C PHE A 50 -3.00 13.18 6.43
N GLU A 51 -3.48 11.96 6.20
CA GLU A 51 -4.77 11.51 6.72
C GLU A 51 -4.67 10.11 7.32
N ILE A 52 -5.33 9.93 8.46
CA ILE A 52 -5.60 8.60 9.03
C ILE A 52 -7.10 8.39 8.86
N VAL A 53 -7.46 7.44 8.01
CA VAL A 53 -8.85 7.15 7.61
C VAL A 53 -9.26 5.80 8.16
N VAL A 54 -10.46 5.72 8.71
CA VAL A 54 -11.08 4.46 9.12
C VAL A 54 -12.30 4.21 8.25
N ASN A 55 -12.26 3.12 7.52
CA ASN A 55 -13.35 2.65 6.70
C ASN A 55 -13.43 1.12 6.80
N ASN A 56 -14.63 0.55 6.90
CA ASN A 56 -14.84 -0.90 7.05
C ASN A 56 -13.97 -1.52 8.15
N GLN A 57 -13.90 -0.88 9.32
CA GLN A 57 -13.09 -1.26 10.50
C GLN A 57 -11.56 -1.21 10.28
N THR A 58 -11.08 -0.85 9.10
CA THR A 58 -9.65 -0.84 8.78
C THR A 58 -9.10 0.58 8.81
N VAL A 59 -7.93 0.74 9.41
CA VAL A 59 -7.22 2.02 9.53
C VAL A 59 -6.23 2.14 8.37
N TYR A 60 -6.37 3.20 7.57
CA TYR A 60 -5.53 3.51 6.42
C TYR A 60 -4.75 4.79 6.64
N PHE A 61 -3.53 4.83 6.11
CA PHE A 61 -2.69 6.02 6.08
C PHE A 61 -2.65 6.56 4.65
N GLN A 62 -3.00 7.84 4.49
CA GLN A 62 -3.16 8.46 3.18
C GLN A 62 -2.46 9.81 3.12
N ALA A 63 -2.11 10.23 1.91
CA ALA A 63 -1.58 11.56 1.62
C ALA A 63 -2.25 12.14 0.38
N TYR A 64 -2.80 13.35 0.51
CA TYR A 64 -3.38 14.12 -0.59
C TYR A 64 -2.40 15.21 -0.99
N VAL A 65 -1.91 15.13 -2.22
CA VAL A 65 -0.78 15.91 -2.69
C VAL A 65 -1.04 16.57 -4.05
N PRO A 66 -0.57 17.79 -4.32
CA PRO A 66 -0.60 18.37 -5.65
C PRO A 66 0.10 17.45 -6.66
N TYR A 67 -0.51 17.26 -7.83
CA TYR A 67 0.01 16.35 -8.87
C TYR A 67 1.50 16.58 -9.17
N ARG A 68 1.93 17.83 -9.26
CA ARG A 68 3.35 18.18 -9.52
C ARG A 68 4.33 17.70 -8.44
N LEU A 69 3.84 17.41 -7.22
CA LEU A 69 4.65 16.95 -6.09
C LEU A 69 4.46 15.46 -5.81
N SER A 70 3.59 14.76 -6.55
CA SER A 70 3.26 13.36 -6.28
C SER A 70 4.48 12.45 -6.40
N GLU A 71 5.22 12.55 -7.50
CA GLU A 71 6.43 11.74 -7.72
C GLU A 71 7.54 12.07 -6.71
N TYR A 72 7.69 13.36 -6.37
CA TYR A 72 8.62 13.76 -5.32
C TYR A 72 8.24 13.15 -3.96
N LEU A 73 6.95 13.21 -3.58
CA LEU A 73 6.50 12.65 -2.30
C LEU A 73 6.63 11.13 -2.28
N LYS A 74 6.28 10.44 -3.38
CA LYS A 74 6.50 8.98 -3.50
C LYS A 74 7.98 8.63 -3.30
N GLY A 75 8.89 9.32 -3.98
CA GLY A 75 10.32 9.14 -3.82
C GLY A 75 10.81 9.42 -2.39
N ALA A 76 10.32 10.48 -1.75
CA ALA A 76 10.67 10.82 -0.38
C ALA A 76 10.12 9.78 0.63
N ILE A 77 8.90 9.26 0.42
CA ILE A 77 8.36 8.17 1.25
C ILE A 77 9.20 6.91 1.06
N SER A 78 9.50 6.50 -0.18
CA SER A 78 10.30 5.30 -0.45
C SER A 78 11.72 5.40 0.11
N ALA A 79 12.32 6.60 0.13
CA ALA A 79 13.65 6.81 0.72
C ALA A 79 13.66 6.64 2.26
N ASN A 80 12.60 7.09 2.94
CA ASN A 80 12.49 7.01 4.40
C ASN A 80 11.83 5.70 4.88
N TYR A 81 10.96 5.11 4.06
CA TYR A 81 10.24 3.85 4.29
C TYR A 81 10.40 2.93 3.08
N PRO A 82 11.55 2.25 2.92
CA PRO A 82 11.85 1.47 1.72
C PRO A 82 10.84 0.34 1.42
N GLU A 83 10.17 -0.17 2.44
CA GLU A 83 9.18 -1.25 2.34
C GLU A 83 7.73 -0.73 2.19
N ALA A 84 7.54 0.58 2.07
CA ALA A 84 6.21 1.15 1.93
C ALA A 84 5.64 0.89 0.52
N LEU A 85 4.42 0.37 0.49
CA LEU A 85 3.58 0.31 -0.71
C LEU A 85 2.82 1.63 -0.83
N ILE A 86 2.84 2.22 -2.02
CA ILE A 86 2.17 3.48 -2.30
C ILE A 86 1.26 3.29 -3.51
N ASP A 87 -0.04 3.31 -3.27
CA ASP A 87 -1.06 3.17 -4.31
C ASP A 87 -1.78 4.49 -4.55
N GLU A 88 -2.04 4.82 -5.80
CA GLU A 88 -2.93 5.93 -6.15
C GLU A 88 -4.38 5.46 -6.08
N LEU A 89 -5.20 6.18 -5.31
CA LEU A 89 -6.62 5.87 -5.19
C LEU A 89 -7.43 6.62 -6.25
N GLU A 90 -8.25 5.88 -7.00
CA GLU A 90 -9.21 6.44 -7.97
C GLU A 90 -10.46 6.99 -7.28
N VAL A 91 -10.84 6.39 -6.15
CA VAL A 91 -12.04 6.76 -5.37
C VAL A 91 -11.60 7.36 -4.04
N ASP A 92 -12.12 8.53 -3.71
CA ASP A 92 -11.85 9.20 -2.45
C ASP A 92 -12.70 8.62 -1.31
N PRO A 93 -12.11 8.00 -0.27
CA PRO A 93 -12.88 7.48 0.88
C PRO A 93 -13.69 8.55 1.61
N LEU A 94 -13.31 9.82 1.51
CA LEU A 94 -14.05 10.91 2.14
C LEU A 94 -15.37 11.22 1.44
N ASP A 95 -15.55 10.78 0.20
CA ASP A 95 -16.84 10.93 -0.50
C ASP A 95 -17.94 10.16 0.24
N SER A 96 -17.65 8.94 0.73
CA SER A 96 -18.60 8.16 1.54
C SER A 96 -18.87 8.80 2.90
N LEU A 97 -17.80 9.25 3.57
CA LEU A 97 -17.88 9.89 4.89
C LEU A 97 -18.77 11.16 4.86
N PHE A 98 -18.63 11.99 3.82
CA PHE A 98 -19.34 13.27 3.70
C PHE A 98 -20.56 13.22 2.78
N SER A 99 -20.89 12.07 2.17
CA SER A 99 -22.11 11.88 1.40
C SER A 99 -23.34 12.07 2.29
N ARG A 100 -24.41 12.62 1.71
CA ARG A 100 -25.71 12.59 2.35
C ARG A 100 -26.32 11.21 2.18
N ASP A 101 -26.97 10.74 3.23
CA ASP A 101 -27.71 9.47 3.13
C ASP A 101 -28.76 9.56 2.02
N SER A 102 -28.88 8.50 1.21
CA SER A 102 -30.00 8.36 0.29
C SER A 102 -31.29 8.13 1.09
N GLU A 103 -32.44 8.45 0.52
CA GLU A 103 -33.75 8.30 1.20
C GLU A 103 -34.02 6.88 1.73
N SER A 104 -33.30 5.88 1.21
CA SER A 104 -33.41 4.47 1.61
C SER A 104 -32.38 3.99 2.62
N SER A 105 -31.42 4.85 3.01
CA SER A 105 -30.34 4.50 3.95
C SER A 105 -30.68 4.89 5.38
N PRO A 106 -30.19 4.14 6.41
CA PRO A 106 -30.37 4.55 7.80
C PRO A 106 -29.70 5.91 8.05
N VAL A 107 -30.36 6.77 8.86
CA VAL A 107 -29.88 8.13 9.14
C VAL A 107 -28.55 8.05 9.87
N SER A 108 -27.51 8.62 9.26
CA SER A 108 -26.20 8.73 9.85
C SER A 108 -25.97 10.08 10.55
N HIS A 109 -25.10 10.09 11.55
CA HIS A 109 -24.77 11.28 12.36
C HIS A 109 -23.29 11.62 12.20
N LEU A 110 -23.03 12.81 11.64
CA LEU A 110 -21.69 13.35 11.46
C LEU A 110 -21.32 14.29 12.62
N SER A 111 -20.24 13.97 13.35
CA SER A 111 -19.62 14.83 14.37
C SER A 111 -18.28 15.34 13.86
N LEU A 112 -18.06 16.65 13.96
CA LEU A 112 -16.91 17.36 13.43
C LEU A 112 -16.17 18.11 14.54
N GLY A 113 -14.84 18.10 14.48
CA GLY A 113 -13.99 18.81 15.42
C GLY A 113 -12.66 19.27 14.82
N SER A 114 -12.04 20.20 15.51
CA SER A 114 -10.67 20.67 15.22
C SER A 114 -9.84 20.57 16.48
N LEU A 115 -8.62 20.06 16.35
CA LEU A 115 -7.65 20.00 17.45
C LEU A 115 -6.72 21.21 17.37
N LYS A 116 -6.58 21.93 18.49
CA LYS A 116 -5.83 23.16 18.57
C LYS A 116 -4.90 23.17 19.76
N LEU A 117 -3.78 23.86 19.59
CA LEU A 117 -2.90 24.19 20.71
C LEU A 117 -3.65 25.07 21.71
N LYS A 118 -3.60 24.70 22.98
CA LYS A 118 -4.23 25.43 24.08
C LYS A 118 -3.51 26.75 24.38
N ASN A 119 -2.18 26.67 24.39
CA ASN A 119 -1.30 27.77 24.71
C ASN A 119 -0.71 28.39 23.43
N LYS A 120 0.21 29.35 23.58
CA LYS A 120 0.89 30.00 22.48
C LYS A 120 1.67 28.98 21.66
N GLU A 121 1.68 29.14 20.34
CA GLU A 121 2.25 28.18 19.39
C GLU A 121 3.76 27.96 19.48
N TYR A 122 4.50 28.86 20.12
CA TYR A 122 5.93 28.68 20.37
C TYR A 122 6.21 27.72 21.54
N LEU A 123 5.21 27.41 22.37
CA LEU A 123 5.33 26.38 23.42
C LEU A 123 5.20 24.98 22.79
N PRO A 124 6.12 24.04 23.09
CA PRO A 124 6.14 22.74 22.46
C PRO A 124 5.12 21.75 23.03
N LEU A 125 4.72 20.81 22.19
CA LEU A 125 4.19 19.51 22.59
C LEU A 125 5.35 18.55 22.91
N LYS A 126 5.05 17.40 23.52
CA LYS A 126 5.99 16.27 23.55
C LYS A 126 6.24 15.78 22.14
N THR A 127 7.48 15.39 21.89
CA THR A 127 7.90 14.79 20.62
C THR A 127 8.16 13.30 20.81
N TYR A 128 8.28 12.54 19.72
CA TYR A 128 8.59 11.10 19.77
C TYR A 128 9.87 10.80 20.59
N GLN A 129 10.79 11.76 20.72
CA GLN A 129 12.00 11.63 21.53
C GLN A 129 11.71 11.56 23.04
N ASP A 130 10.53 12.00 23.47
CA ASP A 130 10.09 11.99 24.86
C ASP A 130 9.37 10.67 25.24
N PHE A 131 9.28 9.71 24.29
CA PHE A 131 8.69 8.39 24.48
C PHE A 131 9.76 7.31 24.31
N SER A 132 10.05 6.55 25.38
CA SER A 132 11.13 5.56 25.39
C SER A 132 10.72 4.21 24.79
N ASP A 133 9.55 3.68 25.18
CA ASP A 133 9.18 2.28 24.90
C ASP A 133 7.82 2.13 24.21
N VAL A 134 7.05 3.19 24.10
CA VAL A 134 5.68 3.15 23.57
C VAL A 134 5.55 4.10 22.39
N ASP A 135 5.07 3.59 21.28
CA ASP A 135 4.77 4.42 20.11
C ASP A 135 3.68 5.46 20.45
N PRO A 136 3.92 6.75 20.18
CA PRO A 136 2.97 7.81 20.51
C PRO A 136 1.61 7.67 19.82
N LEU A 137 1.52 6.96 18.69
CA LEU A 137 0.26 6.67 17.98
C LEU A 137 -0.49 5.45 18.55
N ALA A 138 0.14 4.61 19.38
CA ALA A 138 -0.49 3.39 19.89
C ALA A 138 -1.85 3.63 20.57
N PRO A 139 -2.04 4.65 21.43
CA PRO A 139 -3.35 4.93 22.04
C PRO A 139 -4.40 5.34 21.01
N LEU A 140 -4.01 6.14 20.02
CA LEU A 140 -4.88 6.58 18.94
C LEU A 140 -5.30 5.39 18.06
N LEU A 141 -4.36 4.62 17.55
CA LEU A 141 -4.64 3.47 16.68
C LEU A 141 -5.43 2.39 17.41
N SER A 142 -5.15 2.14 18.70
CA SER A 142 -5.98 1.25 19.53
C SER A 142 -7.43 1.72 19.67
N THR A 143 -7.67 3.03 19.66
CA THR A 143 -9.02 3.58 19.65
C THR A 143 -9.69 3.39 18.29
N LEU A 144 -8.99 3.69 17.20
CA LEU A 144 -9.48 3.60 15.84
C LEU A 144 -9.75 2.15 15.42
N SER A 145 -8.96 1.19 15.89
CA SER A 145 -9.11 -0.24 15.56
C SER A 145 -10.35 -0.92 16.16
N LYS A 146 -10.98 -0.29 17.17
CA LYS A 146 -12.18 -0.80 17.85
C LYS A 146 -13.49 -0.27 17.28
N THR A 147 -13.48 0.20 16.05
CA THR A 147 -14.65 0.73 15.35
C THR A 147 -15.55 -0.38 14.83
N LYS A 148 -16.82 -0.06 14.59
CA LYS A 148 -17.78 -0.96 13.96
C LYS A 148 -17.77 -0.78 12.44
N LEU A 149 -18.36 -1.74 11.71
CA LEU A 149 -18.43 -1.70 10.23
C LEU A 149 -19.14 -0.46 9.67
N ASP A 150 -20.10 0.08 10.42
CA ASP A 150 -20.88 1.26 10.06
C ASP A 150 -20.27 2.59 10.53
N GLU A 151 -19.07 2.55 11.12
CA GLU A 151 -18.38 3.73 11.64
C GLU A 151 -17.26 4.14 10.69
N GLU A 152 -17.33 5.37 10.17
CA GLU A 152 -16.30 5.97 9.32
C GLU A 152 -15.67 7.16 10.03
N MET A 153 -14.36 7.31 9.90
CA MET A 153 -13.62 8.40 10.57
C MET A 153 -12.48 8.90 9.72
N VAL A 154 -12.12 10.17 9.93
CA VAL A 154 -10.88 10.72 9.39
C VAL A 154 -10.25 11.69 10.37
N ILE A 155 -8.94 11.61 10.48
CA ILE A 155 -8.07 12.60 11.13
C ILE A 155 -7.21 13.20 10.03
N GLN A 156 -7.37 14.49 9.78
CA GLN A 156 -6.64 15.20 8.72
C GLN A 156 -5.61 16.14 9.31
N PHE A 157 -4.40 16.07 8.78
CA PHE A 157 -3.30 16.99 9.05
C PHE A 157 -3.01 17.77 7.77
N VAL A 158 -3.71 18.91 7.60
CA VAL A 158 -3.45 19.78 6.45
C VAL A 158 -2.27 20.66 6.77
N ILE A 159 -1.21 20.55 5.99
CA ILE A 159 0.05 21.23 6.20
C ILE A 159 0.36 22.20 5.06
N GLY A 160 0.98 23.29 5.41
CA GLY A 160 1.44 24.32 4.46
C GLY A 160 2.64 25.06 5.03
N ASP A 161 3.20 25.93 4.22
CA ASP A 161 4.34 26.78 4.60
C ASP A 161 3.95 28.24 4.42
N ASP A 162 3.98 29.02 5.51
CA ASP A 162 3.81 30.48 5.46
C ASP A 162 5.04 31.23 6.01
N GLY A 163 6.14 30.50 6.22
CA GLY A 163 7.46 30.98 6.62
C GLY A 163 7.62 31.12 8.14
N ASP A 164 8.76 31.67 8.56
CA ASP A 164 9.21 31.68 9.96
C ASP A 164 8.67 32.84 10.80
N GLY A 165 7.63 33.54 10.34
CA GLY A 165 7.05 34.68 11.05
C GLY A 165 6.56 34.33 12.47
N TRP A 166 6.08 33.12 12.70
CA TRP A 166 5.62 32.61 13.98
C TRP A 166 6.75 32.50 15.01
N LYS A 167 7.98 32.24 14.58
CA LYS A 167 9.17 32.13 15.45
C LYS A 167 9.52 33.47 16.12
N ARG A 168 9.28 34.59 15.42
CA ARG A 168 9.61 35.94 15.94
C ARG A 168 8.94 36.22 17.28
N THR A 169 7.69 35.78 17.45
CA THR A 169 6.97 35.93 18.69
C THR A 169 7.60 35.14 19.84
N GLY A 170 8.04 33.90 19.56
CA GLY A 170 8.78 33.07 20.51
C GLY A 170 10.14 33.66 20.90
N PHE A 171 10.93 34.07 19.89
CA PHE A 171 12.23 34.72 20.13
C PHE A 171 12.10 36.01 20.95
N SER A 172 11.10 36.84 20.68
CA SER A 172 10.89 38.09 21.44
C SER A 172 10.49 37.84 22.89
N GLN A 173 9.89 36.70 23.19
CA GLN A 173 9.54 36.34 24.59
C GLN A 173 10.73 35.80 25.39
N ILE A 174 11.68 35.15 24.72
CA ILE A 174 12.86 34.53 25.37
C ILE A 174 13.98 35.55 25.53
N HIS A 175 14.19 36.38 24.50
CA HIS A 175 15.33 37.31 24.48
C HIS A 175 14.97 38.73 24.87
N GLY A 176 13.70 39.02 25.22
CA GLY A 176 13.24 40.37 25.54
C GLY A 176 13.37 41.33 24.36
N LYS A 177 12.88 42.56 24.47
CA LYS A 177 13.32 43.67 23.62
C LYS A 177 14.59 44.22 24.28
N SER A 178 15.73 43.54 24.11
CA SER A 178 17.00 44.07 24.67
C SER A 178 17.40 45.30 23.89
N THR A 179 17.26 46.44 24.51
CA THR A 179 18.07 47.64 24.22
C THR A 179 19.51 47.31 24.68
N GLN A 180 20.55 47.73 23.94
CA GLN A 180 21.96 47.46 24.24
C GLN A 180 22.41 47.74 25.70
N LEU A 181 21.60 48.44 26.50
CA LEU A 181 21.84 48.72 27.90
C LEU A 181 21.40 47.56 28.83
N GLU A 182 20.49 46.69 28.42
CA GLU A 182 20.03 45.54 29.21
C GLU A 182 20.96 44.32 29.10
N GLU A 183 21.67 44.17 27.95
CA GLU A 183 22.69 43.12 27.80
C GLU A 183 23.82 43.25 28.82
N LEU A 184 24.25 44.50 29.19
CA LEU A 184 25.22 44.76 30.22
C LEU A 184 24.73 44.53 31.63
N ALA A 185 23.43 44.67 31.87
CA ALA A 185 22.79 44.41 33.17
C ALA A 185 22.51 42.91 33.40
N ASP A 186 22.22 42.14 32.34
CA ASP A 186 22.02 40.69 32.40
C ASP A 186 23.29 39.89 32.57
N LEU A 187 24.44 40.40 32.17
CA LEU A 187 25.77 39.82 32.48
C LEU A 187 26.07 39.90 33.99
N ALA A 188 25.44 40.82 34.74
CA ALA A 188 25.59 40.95 36.19
C ALA A 188 24.57 40.15 37.00
N LYS A 189 23.46 39.68 36.39
CA LYS A 189 22.44 38.84 37.02
C LYS A 189 22.46 37.42 36.47
N LYS A 190 23.45 36.63 36.88
CA LYS A 190 23.39 35.18 36.84
C LYS A 190 22.30 34.69 37.79
N SER A 191 21.06 34.68 37.37
CA SER A 191 20.03 33.82 38.02
C SER A 191 18.71 33.88 37.27
N GLY A 192 18.27 32.72 36.79
CA GLY A 192 16.91 32.50 36.34
C GLY A 192 16.76 32.35 34.83
N SER A 193 17.42 31.34 34.23
CA SER A 193 16.98 30.86 32.96
C SER A 193 15.54 30.37 33.11
N HIS A 194 14.61 31.00 32.39
CA HIS A 194 13.21 30.58 32.39
C HIS A 194 13.12 29.08 32.17
N PRO A 195 12.51 28.26 33.03
CA PRO A 195 12.53 26.80 32.90
C PRO A 195 11.99 26.33 31.53
N GLN A 196 11.17 27.15 30.89
CA GLN A 196 10.65 26.88 29.56
C GLN A 196 11.60 27.28 28.40
N LYS A 197 12.69 28.04 28.68
CA LYS A 197 13.57 28.59 27.64
C LYS A 197 14.15 27.49 26.77
N ALA A 198 14.71 26.46 27.37
CA ALA A 198 15.30 25.34 26.66
C ALA A 198 14.29 24.59 25.78
N LEU A 199 13.05 24.43 26.29
CA LEU A 199 11.98 23.77 25.53
C LEU A 199 11.53 24.61 24.33
N ILE A 200 11.41 25.91 24.52
CA ILE A 200 11.01 26.85 23.45
C ILE A 200 12.14 26.94 22.41
N ASP A 201 13.41 27.09 22.83
CA ASP A 201 14.57 27.13 21.93
C ASP A 201 14.63 25.87 21.08
N LYS A 202 14.41 24.68 21.67
CA LYS A 202 14.35 23.40 20.94
C LYS A 202 13.30 23.46 19.82
N LYS A 203 12.07 23.92 20.10
CA LYS A 203 11.02 24.04 19.07
C LYS A 203 11.35 25.08 18.01
N LEU A 204 11.88 26.23 18.39
CA LEU A 204 12.21 27.33 17.47
C LEU A 204 13.42 27.02 16.58
N SER A 205 14.33 26.11 17.01
CA SER A 205 15.51 25.70 16.24
C SER A 205 15.14 24.86 15.02
N THR A 206 13.97 24.20 15.04
CA THR A 206 13.53 23.30 13.96
C THR A 206 12.58 24.01 13.00
N ARG A 207 12.37 23.40 11.83
CA ARG A 207 11.39 23.89 10.84
C ARG A 207 9.98 23.70 11.41
N GLY A 208 9.15 24.73 11.33
CA GLY A 208 7.74 24.65 11.67
C GLY A 208 6.87 24.71 10.42
N LEU A 209 5.81 23.91 10.41
CA LEU A 209 4.82 23.87 9.36
C LEU A 209 3.49 24.37 9.90
N LYS A 210 2.85 25.25 9.12
CA LYS A 210 1.48 25.66 9.38
C LYS A 210 0.58 24.45 9.27
N THR A 211 -0.14 24.12 10.34
CA THR A 211 -0.91 22.89 10.43
C THR A 211 -2.36 23.17 10.82
N SER A 212 -3.29 22.42 10.23
CA SER A 212 -4.68 22.35 10.64
C SER A 212 -5.03 20.88 10.90
N ILE A 213 -5.38 20.56 12.16
CA ILE A 213 -5.76 19.20 12.55
C ILE A 213 -7.28 19.16 12.68
N ARG A 214 -7.92 18.27 11.94
CA ARG A 214 -9.37 18.13 11.88
C ARG A 214 -9.77 16.67 12.04
N VAL A 215 -10.93 16.46 12.67
CA VAL A 215 -11.47 15.13 12.91
C VAL A 215 -12.93 15.12 12.48
N ALA A 216 -13.32 14.11 11.72
CA ALA A 216 -14.69 13.81 11.40
C ALA A 216 -15.01 12.35 11.78
N VAL A 217 -16.19 12.15 12.35
CA VAL A 217 -16.70 10.84 12.75
C VAL A 217 -18.16 10.72 12.30
N LYS A 218 -18.44 9.68 11.51
CA LYS A 218 -19.78 9.32 11.04
C LYS A 218 -20.20 7.98 11.64
N THR A 219 -21.38 7.93 12.24
CA THR A 219 -21.95 6.71 12.84
C THR A 219 -23.46 6.74 12.74
N LEU A 220 -24.14 5.61 12.95
CA LEU A 220 -25.60 5.54 13.02
C LEU A 220 -26.18 6.11 14.31
N ASP A 221 -25.37 6.25 15.38
CA ASP A 221 -25.79 6.81 16.67
C ASP A 221 -25.06 8.15 16.98
N LYS A 222 -25.86 9.19 17.21
CA LYS A 222 -25.35 10.54 17.53
C LYS A 222 -24.49 10.58 18.80
N LYS A 223 -24.88 9.84 19.84
CA LYS A 223 -24.10 9.79 21.10
C LYS A 223 -22.75 9.11 20.87
N ARG A 224 -22.77 8.05 20.09
CA ARG A 224 -21.57 7.32 19.71
C ARG A 224 -20.60 8.15 18.87
N SER A 225 -21.10 8.93 17.87
CA SER A 225 -20.24 9.80 17.06
C SER A 225 -19.54 10.87 17.90
N ILE A 226 -20.24 11.44 18.90
CA ILE A 226 -19.67 12.41 19.83
C ILE A 226 -18.64 11.75 20.75
N LEU A 227 -18.95 10.59 21.31
CA LEU A 227 -18.06 9.84 22.20
C LEU A 227 -16.75 9.47 21.48
N LEU A 228 -16.82 8.96 20.25
CA LEU A 228 -15.64 8.64 19.47
C LEU A 228 -14.79 9.86 19.15
N LEU A 229 -15.42 10.98 18.79
CA LEU A 229 -14.70 12.24 18.57
C LEU A 229 -13.92 12.69 19.83
N GLU A 230 -14.54 12.55 21.01
CA GLU A 230 -13.89 12.86 22.29
C GLU A 230 -12.81 11.87 22.67
N THR A 231 -13.03 10.58 22.37
CA THR A 231 -12.04 9.52 22.65
C THR A 231 -10.79 9.70 21.78
N ILE A 232 -10.96 10.05 20.49
CA ILE A 232 -9.83 10.41 19.60
C ILE A 232 -9.03 11.58 20.16
N ALA A 233 -9.71 12.64 20.60
CA ALA A 233 -9.03 13.78 21.20
C ALA A 233 -8.32 13.41 22.51
N SER A 234 -8.90 12.52 23.31
CA SER A 234 -8.33 12.05 24.56
C SER A 234 -7.12 11.15 24.37
N SER A 235 -7.09 10.33 23.32
CA SER A 235 -5.93 9.48 23.00
C SER A 235 -4.68 10.30 22.67
N LEU A 236 -4.85 11.52 22.16
CA LEU A 236 -3.75 12.46 21.87
C LEU A 236 -3.27 13.27 23.09
N ARG A 237 -3.90 13.12 24.27
CA ARG A 237 -3.42 13.80 25.50
C ARG A 237 -2.05 13.30 25.97
N ALA A 238 -1.63 12.10 25.60
CA ALA A 238 -0.30 11.60 25.91
C ALA A 238 0.83 12.50 25.39
N ILE A 239 0.56 13.26 24.32
CA ILE A 239 1.49 14.18 23.67
C ILE A 239 1.54 15.55 24.40
N SER A 240 0.72 15.76 25.43
CA SER A 240 0.71 17.02 26.19
C SER A 240 1.98 17.19 27.01
N GLN A 241 2.53 18.39 26.99
CA GLN A 241 3.71 18.80 27.76
C GLN A 241 3.25 19.70 28.92
N SER A 242 3.52 19.32 30.17
CA SER A 242 3.06 20.05 31.36
C SER A 242 3.49 21.51 31.39
N GLU A 243 4.73 21.79 31.02
CA GLU A 243 5.30 23.14 30.93
C GLU A 243 5.26 23.71 29.47
N GLY A 244 4.60 23.06 28.56
CA GLY A 244 4.52 23.42 27.15
C GLY A 244 3.09 23.63 26.67
N ASN A 245 2.65 22.76 25.79
CA ASN A 245 1.35 22.85 25.14
C ASN A 245 0.55 21.55 25.27
N GLU A 246 -0.73 21.65 24.99
CA GLU A 246 -1.63 20.51 24.83
C GLU A 246 -2.58 20.73 23.64
N LEU A 247 -3.10 19.65 23.09
CA LEU A 247 -4.12 19.68 22.04
C LEU A 247 -5.52 19.65 22.69
N ILE A 248 -6.34 20.64 22.38
CA ILE A 248 -7.73 20.72 22.83
C ILE A 248 -8.69 20.53 21.68
N LEU A 249 -9.73 19.74 21.88
CA LEU A 249 -10.81 19.55 20.92
C LEU A 249 -11.77 20.76 20.94
N ARG A 250 -11.99 21.34 19.77
CA ARG A 250 -13.08 22.28 19.52
C ARG A 250 -14.10 21.66 18.60
N ARG A 251 -15.26 21.30 19.13
CA ARG A 251 -16.36 20.76 18.34
C ARG A 251 -16.97 21.84 17.45
N VAL A 252 -17.39 21.43 16.25
CA VAL A 252 -18.04 22.29 15.26
C VAL A 252 -19.56 22.15 15.42
N TYR A 253 -20.22 23.17 15.92
CA TYR A 253 -21.68 23.22 16.09
C TYR A 253 -22.34 24.04 14.98
N ILE A 254 -21.69 25.12 14.55
CA ILE A 254 -22.18 26.09 13.57
C ILE A 254 -21.41 25.87 12.25
N LEU A 255 -22.05 26.09 11.11
CA LEU A 255 -21.46 25.95 9.76
C LEU A 255 -20.88 24.55 9.50
N LYS A 256 -21.51 23.49 10.04
CA LYS A 256 -21.05 22.10 9.87
C LYS A 256 -20.86 21.73 8.39
N ASN A 257 -21.80 22.09 7.52
CA ASN A 257 -21.72 21.78 6.08
C ASN A 257 -20.52 22.49 5.43
N TYR A 258 -20.26 23.75 5.81
CA TYR A 258 -19.09 24.45 5.32
C TYR A 258 -17.79 23.77 5.79
N PHE A 259 -17.73 23.39 7.07
CA PHE A 259 -16.58 22.71 7.63
C PHE A 259 -16.36 21.33 6.95
N ALA A 260 -17.42 20.55 6.76
CA ALA A 260 -17.38 19.27 6.05
C ALA A 260 -16.85 19.45 4.60
N GLN A 261 -17.35 20.46 3.88
CA GLN A 261 -16.86 20.78 2.53
C GLN A 261 -15.39 21.21 2.50
N THR A 262 -14.92 21.92 3.53
CA THR A 262 -13.49 22.27 3.63
C THR A 262 -12.64 21.04 3.96
N MET A 263 -13.16 20.08 4.71
CA MET A 263 -12.48 18.79 4.96
C MET A 263 -12.42 17.95 3.68
N LEU A 264 -13.54 17.78 3.01
CA LEU A 264 -13.62 17.02 1.73
C LEU A 264 -12.64 17.56 0.68
N LYS A 265 -12.56 18.87 0.57
CA LYS A 265 -11.64 19.56 -0.38
C LYS A 265 -10.21 19.76 0.19
N ARG A 266 -9.93 19.28 1.37
CA ARG A 266 -8.66 19.42 2.12
C ARG A 266 -8.15 20.87 2.23
N LEU A 267 -9.03 21.84 2.18
CA LEU A 267 -8.64 23.24 2.25
C LEU A 267 -8.34 23.67 3.69
N PHE A 268 -7.44 24.63 3.89
CA PHE A 268 -7.27 25.26 5.19
C PHE A 268 -8.54 25.97 5.62
N ASN A 269 -8.93 25.79 6.89
CA ASN A 269 -10.02 26.55 7.49
C ASN A 269 -9.63 28.03 7.68
N LEU A 270 -10.63 28.90 7.71
CA LEU A 270 -10.44 30.33 7.97
C LEU A 270 -9.89 30.60 9.40
N LEU A 271 -10.04 29.65 10.34
CA LEU A 271 -9.71 29.81 11.78
C LEU A 271 -8.92 28.62 12.32
N PRO A 272 -8.16 28.81 13.42
CA PRO A 272 -6.89 29.49 13.45
C PRO A 272 -5.76 28.59 12.96
N LYS A 273 -4.81 29.21 12.36
CA LYS A 273 -3.55 28.62 11.95
C LYS A 273 -2.70 28.37 13.20
N GLN A 274 -2.08 27.23 13.30
CA GLN A 274 -1.10 26.91 14.33
C GLN A 274 0.14 26.32 13.65
N HIS A 275 1.30 26.50 14.25
CA HIS A 275 2.55 25.96 13.74
C HIS A 275 3.00 24.81 14.64
N LEU A 276 3.28 23.67 14.02
CA LEU A 276 3.90 22.53 14.65
C LEU A 276 5.31 22.37 14.10
N SER A 277 6.26 22.00 14.94
CA SER A 277 7.57 21.60 14.48
C SER A 277 7.48 20.26 13.72
N ILE A 278 8.47 19.95 12.90
CA ILE A 278 8.51 18.68 12.16
C ILE A 278 8.48 17.48 13.12
N GLU A 279 9.12 17.59 14.29
CA GLU A 279 9.11 16.53 15.31
C GLU A 279 7.73 16.36 15.96
N GLU A 280 7.04 17.47 16.25
CA GLU A 280 5.67 17.44 16.77
C GLU A 280 4.71 16.84 15.75
N LEU A 281 4.87 17.19 14.46
CA LEU A 281 4.05 16.65 13.39
C LEU A 281 4.33 15.16 13.20
N ALA A 282 5.59 14.74 13.22
CA ALA A 282 6.00 13.34 13.13
C ALA A 282 5.46 12.49 14.30
N THR A 283 5.36 13.10 15.50
CA THR A 283 4.75 12.44 16.65
C THR A 283 3.25 12.20 16.46
N LEU A 284 2.57 13.13 15.76
CA LEU A 284 1.13 13.08 15.50
C LEU A 284 0.77 12.26 14.25
N TYR A 285 1.69 12.15 13.31
CA TYR A 285 1.53 11.36 12.09
C TYR A 285 2.85 10.74 11.66
N HIS A 286 2.93 9.44 11.73
CA HIS A 286 3.97 8.61 11.12
C HIS A 286 3.36 7.29 10.67
N LEU A 287 4.04 6.59 9.79
CA LEU A 287 3.54 5.31 9.29
C LEU A 287 3.74 4.22 10.36
N PRO A 288 2.83 3.24 10.43
CA PRO A 288 2.88 2.20 11.44
C PRO A 288 4.14 1.34 11.30
N ASN A 289 4.67 0.92 12.45
CA ASN A 289 5.88 0.12 12.57
C ASN A 289 5.64 -1.15 13.38
N GLU A 290 6.69 -1.95 13.59
CA GLU A 290 6.56 -3.26 14.25
C GLU A 290 6.04 -3.15 15.69
N SER A 291 6.25 -2.05 16.41
CA SER A 291 5.72 -1.86 17.76
C SER A 291 4.18 -1.83 17.80
N LEU A 292 3.55 -1.55 16.66
CA LEU A 292 2.11 -1.46 16.47
C LEU A 292 1.48 -2.75 15.92
N LYS A 293 2.24 -3.83 15.72
CA LYS A 293 1.72 -5.15 15.27
C LYS A 293 0.56 -5.67 16.10
N GLY A 294 0.54 -5.38 17.39
CA GLY A 294 -0.53 -5.77 18.31
C GLY A 294 -1.85 -5.03 18.08
N VAL A 295 -1.85 -3.95 17.31
CA VAL A 295 -3.07 -3.20 16.97
C VAL A 295 -3.76 -3.89 15.78
N GLN A 296 -5.00 -4.33 16.02
CA GLN A 296 -5.80 -4.99 15.00
C GLN A 296 -6.26 -3.99 13.93
N ASN A 297 -6.66 -4.51 12.76
CA ASN A 297 -7.32 -3.73 11.72
C ASN A 297 -6.52 -2.54 11.16
N VAL A 298 -5.21 -2.56 11.23
CA VAL A 298 -4.36 -1.62 10.49
C VAL A 298 -4.10 -2.18 9.09
N ALA A 299 -4.17 -1.34 8.06
CA ALA A 299 -3.89 -1.73 6.68
C ALA A 299 -2.39 -1.91 6.47
N TRP A 300 -1.91 -3.12 6.73
CA TRP A 300 -0.52 -3.47 6.48
C TRP A 300 -0.29 -3.86 5.02
N GLY A 301 0.89 -3.58 4.50
CA GLY A 301 1.37 -4.12 3.24
C GLY A 301 1.58 -5.63 3.37
N LYS A 302 1.08 -6.40 2.40
CA LYS A 302 1.10 -7.87 2.46
C LYS A 302 2.42 -8.51 2.03
N ASN A 303 3.33 -7.77 1.42
CA ASN A 303 4.54 -8.32 0.81
C ASN A 303 5.80 -7.74 1.44
N LEU A 304 6.75 -8.60 1.75
CA LEU A 304 8.16 -8.23 1.84
C LEU A 304 8.58 -7.81 0.42
N LEU A 305 8.67 -6.52 0.18
CA LEU A 305 9.18 -5.99 -1.08
C LEU A 305 10.70 -6.14 -1.07
N GLY A 306 11.19 -7.15 -1.81
CA GLY A 306 12.60 -7.31 -2.09
C GLY A 306 12.96 -6.64 -3.41
N GLU A 307 14.18 -6.16 -3.52
CA GLU A 307 14.73 -5.71 -4.79
C GLU A 307 14.74 -6.86 -5.80
N PRO A 308 14.21 -6.67 -7.02
CA PRO A 308 14.24 -7.72 -8.03
C PRO A 308 15.69 -8.08 -8.38
N PRO A 309 15.98 -9.36 -8.69
CA PRO A 309 17.31 -9.77 -9.11
C PRO A 309 17.79 -8.98 -10.34
N GLU A 310 19.07 -8.61 -10.39
CA GLU A 310 19.65 -7.87 -11.51
C GLU A 310 19.50 -8.60 -12.87
N ASN A 311 19.48 -9.93 -12.85
CA ASN A 311 19.35 -10.78 -14.03
C ASN A 311 17.90 -11.17 -14.37
N LEU A 312 16.91 -10.49 -13.81
CA LEU A 312 15.51 -10.76 -14.09
C LEU A 312 15.21 -10.53 -15.58
N PRO A 313 14.60 -11.51 -16.29
CA PRO A 313 14.25 -11.36 -17.70
C PRO A 313 13.10 -10.37 -17.89
N ILE A 314 13.42 -9.08 -17.93
CA ILE A 314 12.44 -8.00 -18.12
C ILE A 314 12.10 -7.89 -19.61
N VAL A 315 10.80 -7.73 -19.90
CA VAL A 315 10.29 -7.52 -21.26
C VAL A 315 9.95 -6.05 -21.44
N THR A 316 10.67 -5.37 -22.33
CA THR A 316 10.42 -3.96 -22.66
C THR A 316 9.81 -3.82 -24.06
N THR A 317 9.16 -2.68 -24.32
CA THR A 317 8.60 -2.36 -25.65
C THR A 317 9.68 -2.17 -26.71
N GLN A 318 10.88 -1.79 -26.31
CA GLN A 318 12.04 -1.54 -27.21
C GLN A 318 12.92 -2.78 -27.42
N MET A 319 12.59 -3.91 -26.77
CA MET A 319 13.36 -5.15 -26.91
C MET A 319 13.22 -5.72 -28.31
N ASP A 320 14.31 -6.30 -28.81
CA ASP A 320 14.34 -7.04 -30.08
C ASP A 320 13.23 -8.11 -30.10
N PRO A 321 12.44 -8.21 -31.20
CA PRO A 321 11.37 -9.20 -31.35
C PRO A 321 11.82 -10.64 -31.13
N GLU A 322 13.03 -10.99 -31.54
CA GLU A 322 13.60 -12.35 -31.37
C GLU A 322 13.82 -12.64 -29.88
N LEU A 323 14.48 -11.74 -29.14
CA LEU A 323 14.72 -11.88 -27.72
C LEU A 323 13.40 -11.86 -26.93
N LYS A 324 12.43 -11.05 -27.34
CA LYS A 324 11.10 -11.01 -26.74
C LYS A 324 10.35 -12.32 -26.95
N SER A 325 10.56 -13.01 -28.09
CA SER A 325 9.93 -14.30 -28.37
C SER A 325 10.43 -15.40 -27.44
N GLU A 326 11.66 -15.31 -26.95
CA GLU A 326 12.27 -16.31 -26.06
C GLU A 326 11.77 -16.22 -24.61
N ILE A 327 11.14 -15.12 -24.22
CA ILE A 327 10.66 -14.93 -22.85
C ILE A 327 9.15 -15.11 -22.79
N ASN A 328 8.65 -16.02 -21.95
CA ASN A 328 7.22 -16.13 -21.64
C ASN A 328 6.90 -15.19 -20.47
N PRO A 329 6.23 -14.03 -20.69
CA PRO A 329 5.90 -13.08 -19.64
C PRO A 329 4.74 -13.61 -18.82
N PHE A 330 4.86 -13.57 -17.48
CA PHE A 330 3.79 -14.04 -16.58
C PHE A 330 3.58 -13.17 -15.35
N ALA A 331 4.47 -12.19 -15.08
CA ALA A 331 4.36 -11.35 -13.91
C ALA A 331 4.96 -9.95 -14.16
N ARG A 332 4.78 -9.07 -13.21
CA ARG A 332 5.44 -7.77 -13.17
C ARG A 332 6.03 -7.51 -11.79
N THR A 333 7.11 -6.74 -11.75
CA THR A 333 7.69 -6.29 -10.47
C THR A 333 6.76 -5.30 -9.78
N ASP A 334 6.88 -5.24 -8.46
CA ASP A 334 6.15 -4.29 -7.61
C ASP A 334 7.12 -3.78 -6.53
N TYR A 335 8.20 -3.12 -6.99
CA TYR A 335 9.24 -2.59 -6.12
C TYR A 335 9.47 -1.12 -6.44
N ARG A 336 9.37 -0.25 -5.44
CA ARG A 336 9.55 1.21 -5.54
C ARG A 336 8.66 1.88 -6.60
N ASN A 337 7.45 1.36 -6.82
CA ASN A 337 6.50 1.79 -7.87
C ASN A 337 7.02 1.62 -9.32
N GLU A 338 8.06 0.85 -9.52
CA GLU A 338 8.53 0.48 -10.86
C GLU A 338 7.96 -0.89 -11.23
N ALA A 339 7.01 -0.86 -12.18
CA ALA A 339 6.33 -2.06 -12.66
C ALA A 339 6.93 -2.53 -13.98
N HIS A 340 7.93 -3.42 -13.92
CA HIS A 340 8.52 -4.05 -15.10
C HIS A 340 7.89 -5.42 -15.34
N VAL A 341 7.38 -5.65 -16.55
CA VAL A 341 6.91 -6.97 -16.96
C VAL A 341 8.12 -7.89 -17.11
N TYR A 342 8.08 -9.06 -16.49
CA TYR A 342 9.12 -10.07 -16.60
C TYR A 342 8.54 -11.47 -16.83
N GLY A 343 9.39 -12.36 -17.26
CA GLY A 343 8.99 -13.72 -17.56
C GLY A 343 10.09 -14.73 -17.32
N ILE A 344 9.92 -15.91 -17.88
CA ILE A 344 10.90 -16.98 -17.86
C ILE A 344 11.44 -17.23 -19.28
N LYS A 345 12.76 -17.36 -19.42
CA LYS A 345 13.39 -17.70 -20.67
C LYS A 345 13.09 -19.15 -21.08
N ARG A 346 13.04 -19.40 -22.38
CA ARG A 346 12.77 -20.74 -22.93
C ARG A 346 13.70 -21.82 -22.38
N ASP A 347 14.99 -21.54 -22.27
CA ASP A 347 15.97 -22.49 -21.75
C ASP A 347 15.82 -22.76 -20.26
N ASP A 348 15.42 -21.75 -19.48
CA ASP A 348 15.20 -21.91 -18.05
C ASP A 348 13.95 -22.75 -17.74
N ARG A 349 12.97 -22.81 -18.64
CA ARG A 349 11.77 -23.65 -18.49
C ARG A 349 12.09 -25.14 -18.48
N ARG A 350 13.22 -25.56 -19.06
CA ARG A 350 13.67 -26.94 -18.99
C ARG A 350 14.04 -27.42 -17.59
N ARG A 351 14.20 -26.50 -16.64
CA ARG A 351 14.51 -26.80 -15.24
C ARG A 351 13.27 -27.01 -14.38
N HIS A 352 12.07 -27.03 -14.99
CA HIS A 352 10.78 -27.17 -14.35
C HIS A 352 10.37 -25.95 -13.49
N MET A 353 9.07 -25.84 -13.23
CA MET A 353 8.49 -24.82 -12.34
C MET A 353 7.52 -25.52 -11.39
N TYR A 354 7.61 -25.17 -10.12
CA TYR A 354 6.68 -25.64 -9.10
C TYR A 354 5.91 -24.48 -8.50
N VAL A 355 4.57 -24.48 -8.60
CA VAL A 355 3.70 -23.39 -8.14
C VAL A 355 2.90 -23.85 -6.94
N ILE A 356 3.13 -23.22 -5.79
CA ILE A 356 2.44 -23.49 -4.53
C ILE A 356 1.52 -22.34 -4.16
N GLY A 357 0.34 -22.65 -3.66
CA GLY A 357 -0.60 -21.64 -3.15
C GLY A 357 -1.90 -22.28 -2.67
N LYS A 358 -2.63 -21.57 -1.82
CA LYS A 358 -3.97 -21.98 -1.39
C LYS A 358 -4.96 -21.91 -2.55
N THR A 359 -6.13 -22.53 -2.42
CA THR A 359 -7.23 -22.39 -3.40
C THR A 359 -7.61 -20.91 -3.51
N GLY A 360 -7.85 -20.43 -4.74
CA GLY A 360 -8.21 -19.05 -5.01
C GLY A 360 -7.02 -18.06 -5.11
N THR A 361 -5.76 -18.48 -4.93
CA THR A 361 -4.60 -17.59 -5.02
C THR A 361 -4.09 -17.33 -6.44
N GLY A 362 -4.74 -17.84 -7.47
CA GLY A 362 -4.40 -17.58 -8.87
C GLY A 362 -3.44 -18.56 -9.52
N LYS A 363 -3.17 -19.77 -8.94
CA LYS A 363 -2.30 -20.77 -9.56
C LYS A 363 -2.72 -21.16 -10.98
N SER A 364 -3.99 -21.52 -11.17
CA SER A 364 -4.54 -21.87 -12.47
C SER A 364 -4.54 -20.71 -13.45
N THR A 365 -4.77 -19.48 -12.98
CA THR A 365 -4.68 -18.26 -13.77
C THR A 365 -3.26 -18.01 -14.28
N LEU A 366 -2.26 -18.23 -13.43
CA LEU A 366 -0.85 -18.13 -13.81
C LEU A 366 -0.53 -19.13 -14.93
N LEU A 367 -0.91 -20.42 -14.75
CA LEU A 367 -0.68 -21.47 -15.75
C LEU A 367 -1.43 -21.16 -17.05
N ALA A 368 -2.70 -20.74 -16.98
CA ALA A 368 -3.47 -20.33 -18.15
C ALA A 368 -2.77 -19.22 -18.95
N ASN A 369 -2.30 -18.17 -18.29
CA ASN A 369 -1.59 -17.07 -18.95
C ASN A 369 -0.31 -17.52 -19.61
N MET A 370 0.48 -18.39 -18.97
CA MET A 370 1.70 -18.94 -19.56
C MET A 370 1.39 -19.76 -20.81
N VAL A 371 0.38 -20.62 -20.76
CA VAL A 371 -0.06 -21.45 -21.91
C VAL A 371 -0.59 -20.57 -23.05
N ILE A 372 -1.43 -19.55 -22.74
CA ILE A 372 -1.96 -18.63 -23.76
C ILE A 372 -0.83 -17.85 -24.45
N ASN A 373 0.20 -17.46 -23.70
CA ASN A 373 1.36 -16.79 -24.28
C ASN A 373 2.16 -17.74 -25.22
N ASP A 374 2.28 -19.01 -24.86
CA ASP A 374 2.92 -20.03 -25.71
C ASP A 374 2.10 -20.34 -26.98
N LEU A 375 0.76 -20.40 -26.85
CA LEU A 375 -0.15 -20.53 -27.99
C LEU A 375 0.05 -19.40 -29.03
N LYS A 376 0.16 -18.16 -28.55
CA LYS A 376 0.40 -16.98 -29.39
C LYS A 376 1.77 -17.01 -30.08
N LYS A 377 2.75 -17.74 -29.55
CA LYS A 377 4.09 -17.90 -30.09
C LYS A 377 4.27 -19.15 -30.94
N ASN A 378 3.19 -19.88 -31.20
CA ASN A 378 3.20 -21.15 -31.94
C ASN A 378 4.05 -22.25 -31.29
N GLU A 379 4.22 -22.23 -29.96
CA GLU A 379 4.93 -23.27 -29.24
C GLU A 379 4.06 -24.53 -29.09
N GLY A 380 4.70 -25.70 -29.14
CA GLY A 380 4.07 -26.99 -28.80
C GLY A 380 3.94 -27.15 -27.30
N MET A 381 2.81 -27.70 -26.82
CA MET A 381 2.57 -27.91 -25.41
C MET A 381 1.64 -29.10 -25.14
N CYS A 382 1.68 -29.57 -23.91
CA CYS A 382 0.70 -30.52 -23.37
C CYS A 382 0.20 -30.00 -22.02
N VAL A 383 -1.12 -29.93 -21.85
CA VAL A 383 -1.79 -29.53 -20.61
C VAL A 383 -2.52 -30.72 -20.03
N ILE A 384 -2.23 -31.10 -18.80
CA ILE A 384 -2.91 -32.16 -18.07
C ILE A 384 -3.63 -31.54 -16.89
N ASP A 385 -4.97 -31.57 -16.95
CA ASP A 385 -5.82 -30.95 -15.91
C ASP A 385 -6.80 -31.99 -15.37
N PRO A 386 -6.64 -32.43 -14.09
CA PRO A 386 -7.53 -33.39 -13.47
C PRO A 386 -8.97 -32.87 -13.26
N HIS A 387 -9.17 -31.56 -13.24
CA HIS A 387 -10.47 -30.91 -12.98
C HIS A 387 -11.19 -30.48 -14.27
N GLY A 388 -10.44 -30.14 -15.33
CA GLY A 388 -10.98 -29.72 -16.62
C GLY A 388 -11.13 -28.21 -16.80
N ASP A 389 -11.30 -27.44 -15.73
CA ASP A 389 -11.58 -25.98 -15.77
C ASP A 389 -10.48 -25.18 -16.47
N LEU A 390 -9.23 -25.55 -16.25
CA LEU A 390 -8.07 -24.91 -16.87
C LEU A 390 -8.05 -25.16 -18.40
N VAL A 391 -8.29 -26.40 -18.79
CA VAL A 391 -8.32 -26.78 -20.22
C VAL A 391 -9.46 -26.08 -20.93
N GLU A 392 -10.67 -26.06 -20.34
CA GLU A 392 -11.84 -25.35 -20.92
C GLU A 392 -11.54 -23.85 -21.07
N THR A 393 -10.88 -23.25 -20.10
CA THR A 393 -10.42 -21.85 -20.21
C THR A 393 -9.49 -21.65 -21.38
N ILE A 394 -8.46 -22.52 -21.54
CA ILE A 394 -7.46 -22.43 -22.60
C ILE A 394 -8.07 -22.60 -24.00
N LEU A 395 -9.04 -23.50 -24.16
CA LEU A 395 -9.74 -23.73 -25.44
C LEU A 395 -10.35 -22.46 -26.03
N ASN A 396 -10.81 -21.52 -25.20
CA ASN A 396 -11.36 -20.24 -25.63
C ASN A 396 -10.30 -19.26 -26.20
N TYR A 397 -9.02 -19.53 -26.01
CA TYR A 397 -7.92 -18.67 -26.45
C TYR A 397 -7.08 -19.28 -27.56
N ILE A 398 -7.50 -20.40 -28.14
CA ILE A 398 -6.78 -21.04 -29.26
C ILE A 398 -6.89 -20.13 -30.48
N PRO A 399 -5.75 -19.71 -31.07
CA PRO A 399 -5.76 -18.96 -32.32
C PRO A 399 -6.40 -19.78 -33.47
N SER A 400 -7.19 -19.13 -34.31
CA SER A 400 -7.95 -19.80 -35.41
C SER A 400 -7.07 -20.64 -36.33
N HIS A 401 -5.83 -20.22 -36.58
CA HIS A 401 -4.87 -20.95 -37.42
C HIS A 401 -4.33 -22.23 -36.76
N ARG A 402 -4.52 -22.42 -35.46
CA ARG A 402 -4.04 -23.56 -34.67
C ARG A 402 -5.15 -24.54 -34.25
N ILE A 403 -6.38 -24.29 -34.62
CA ILE A 403 -7.51 -25.16 -34.20
C ILE A 403 -7.28 -26.61 -34.62
N ASN A 404 -6.71 -26.83 -35.81
CA ASN A 404 -6.43 -28.19 -36.35
C ASN A 404 -5.23 -28.87 -35.65
N ASP A 405 -4.42 -28.12 -34.91
CA ASP A 405 -3.25 -28.67 -34.19
C ASP A 405 -3.63 -29.14 -32.77
N VAL A 406 -4.90 -28.94 -32.35
CA VAL A 406 -5.35 -29.23 -31.00
C VAL A 406 -5.93 -30.61 -30.90
N VAL A 407 -5.36 -31.41 -30.01
CA VAL A 407 -5.92 -32.70 -29.59
C VAL A 407 -6.57 -32.48 -28.19
N TYR A 408 -7.89 -32.51 -28.16
CA TYR A 408 -8.64 -32.44 -26.89
C TYR A 408 -9.04 -33.85 -26.46
N PHE A 409 -8.36 -34.35 -25.44
CA PHE A 409 -8.63 -35.68 -24.86
C PHE A 409 -9.37 -35.57 -23.55
N ASN A 410 -10.67 -35.86 -23.56
CA ASN A 410 -11.51 -35.90 -22.37
C ASN A 410 -12.04 -37.32 -22.14
N PRO A 411 -11.43 -38.07 -21.18
CA PRO A 411 -11.86 -39.45 -20.90
C PRO A 411 -13.27 -39.57 -20.32
N ALA A 412 -13.83 -38.48 -19.79
CA ALA A 412 -15.17 -38.44 -19.22
C ALA A 412 -16.27 -38.16 -20.26
N ASP A 413 -15.92 -37.77 -21.47
CA ASP A 413 -16.88 -37.51 -22.54
C ASP A 413 -17.28 -38.81 -23.26
N PRO A 414 -18.50 -39.34 -23.09
CA PRO A 414 -18.96 -40.55 -23.73
C PRO A 414 -19.28 -40.36 -25.23
N THR A 415 -19.40 -39.10 -25.68
CA THR A 415 -19.84 -38.77 -27.03
C THR A 415 -18.69 -38.61 -28.02
N ARG A 416 -17.48 -38.31 -27.53
CA ARG A 416 -16.28 -38.07 -28.32
C ARG A 416 -15.11 -38.88 -27.78
N THR A 417 -15.02 -40.14 -28.19
CA THR A 417 -13.90 -41.00 -27.84
C THR A 417 -12.72 -40.76 -28.75
N VAL A 418 -11.56 -40.38 -28.18
CA VAL A 418 -10.31 -40.30 -28.91
C VAL A 418 -9.75 -41.72 -29.06
N GLN A 419 -9.61 -42.17 -30.29
CA GLN A 419 -8.99 -43.45 -30.58
C GLN A 419 -7.46 -43.30 -30.63
N ILE A 420 -6.78 -44.07 -29.79
CA ILE A 420 -5.30 -44.10 -29.77
C ILE A 420 -4.84 -45.46 -30.28
N ASN A 421 -4.19 -45.46 -31.42
CA ASN A 421 -3.53 -46.66 -31.92
C ASN A 421 -2.12 -46.77 -31.31
N LEU A 422 -1.98 -47.68 -30.33
CA LEU A 422 -0.70 -47.89 -29.66
C LEU A 422 0.36 -48.53 -30.53
N PHE A 423 -0.02 -49.04 -31.72
CA PHE A 423 0.88 -49.69 -32.67
C PHE A 423 1.32 -48.78 -33.83
N GLU A 424 0.78 -47.58 -33.87
CA GLU A 424 1.16 -46.59 -34.90
C GLU A 424 2.49 -45.94 -34.52
N GLY A 425 3.54 -46.34 -35.24
CA GLY A 425 4.89 -45.81 -35.05
C GLY A 425 5.63 -45.79 -36.39
N GLU A 426 5.89 -44.62 -36.92
CA GLU A 426 6.62 -44.42 -38.17
C GLU A 426 8.10 -44.81 -38.05
N ASN A 427 8.69 -44.85 -36.87
CA ASN A 427 10.13 -45.10 -36.67
C ASN A 427 10.42 -46.53 -36.15
N VAL A 428 11.19 -47.28 -36.93
CA VAL A 428 11.68 -48.61 -36.60
C VAL A 428 12.44 -48.64 -35.26
N GLU A 429 13.14 -47.58 -34.93
CA GLU A 429 13.94 -47.46 -33.70
C GLU A 429 13.10 -47.38 -32.41
N HIS A 430 11.82 -47.00 -32.48
CA HIS A 430 10.95 -46.88 -31.34
C HIS A 430 10.12 -48.13 -31.03
N ARG A 431 10.17 -49.17 -31.84
CA ARG A 431 9.34 -50.38 -31.67
C ARG A 431 9.58 -51.10 -30.36
N GLU A 432 10.82 -51.21 -29.92
CA GLU A 432 11.13 -51.81 -28.62
C GLU A 432 10.67 -50.95 -27.44
N LEU A 433 10.73 -49.64 -27.57
CA LEU A 433 10.25 -48.69 -26.58
C LEU A 433 8.73 -48.78 -26.46
N ILE A 434 8.01 -48.81 -27.56
CA ILE A 434 6.54 -48.98 -27.61
C ILE A 434 6.13 -50.31 -26.98
N ALA A 435 6.75 -51.41 -27.38
CA ALA A 435 6.47 -52.74 -26.83
C ALA A 435 6.73 -52.77 -25.31
N SER A 436 7.84 -52.18 -24.86
CA SER A 436 8.19 -52.08 -23.43
C SER A 436 7.24 -51.21 -22.65
N GLY A 437 6.76 -50.10 -23.21
CA GLY A 437 5.73 -49.25 -22.64
C GLY A 437 4.41 -49.97 -22.44
N ILE A 438 3.92 -50.68 -23.45
CA ILE A 438 2.69 -51.48 -23.40
C ILE A 438 2.82 -52.57 -22.32
N ILE A 439 3.92 -53.29 -22.30
CA ILE A 439 4.21 -54.32 -21.27
C ILE A 439 4.20 -53.71 -19.86
N SER A 440 4.81 -52.57 -19.67
CA SER A 440 4.84 -51.88 -18.37
C SER A 440 3.45 -51.53 -17.87
N VAL A 441 2.55 -51.06 -18.75
CA VAL A 441 1.15 -50.80 -18.40
C VAL A 441 0.43 -52.06 -17.98
N PHE A 442 0.53 -53.14 -18.79
CA PHE A 442 -0.10 -54.43 -18.45
C PHE A 442 0.45 -55.02 -17.14
N LYS A 443 1.76 -54.95 -16.93
CA LYS A 443 2.41 -55.39 -15.70
C LYS A 443 1.92 -54.60 -14.47
N LYS A 444 1.70 -53.30 -14.63
CA LYS A 444 1.15 -52.47 -13.54
C LYS A 444 -0.31 -52.79 -13.24
N LEU A 445 -1.12 -53.12 -14.24
CA LEU A 445 -2.54 -53.42 -14.09
C LEU A 445 -2.76 -54.87 -13.56
N TYR A 446 -1.95 -55.83 -13.98
CA TYR A 446 -2.14 -57.24 -13.74
C TYR A 446 -0.97 -57.90 -12.99
N GLY A 447 -0.24 -57.16 -12.18
CA GLY A 447 0.99 -57.62 -11.52
C GLY A 447 0.88 -58.87 -10.68
N TYR A 448 -0.29 -59.15 -10.09
CA TYR A 448 -0.55 -60.38 -9.33
C TYR A 448 -0.62 -61.64 -10.20
N SER A 449 -0.90 -61.56 -11.51
CA SER A 449 -0.93 -62.67 -12.47
C SER A 449 0.21 -62.58 -13.49
N TRP A 450 1.17 -61.65 -13.29
CA TRP A 450 2.27 -61.43 -14.23
C TRP A 450 3.42 -62.42 -14.02
N GLY A 451 3.81 -63.13 -15.09
CA GLY A 451 4.90 -64.06 -15.01
C GLY A 451 5.86 -63.93 -16.22
N PRO A 452 7.10 -64.49 -16.07
CA PRO A 452 8.13 -64.36 -17.14
C PRO A 452 7.70 -64.93 -18.50
N ARG A 453 6.89 -65.96 -18.53
CA ARG A 453 6.35 -66.56 -19.75
C ARG A 453 5.40 -65.60 -20.48
N LEU A 454 4.48 -64.99 -19.69
CA LEU A 454 3.53 -64.03 -20.24
C LEU A 454 4.25 -62.84 -20.84
N GLU A 455 5.22 -62.30 -20.09
CA GLU A 455 6.01 -61.15 -20.56
C GLU A 455 6.77 -61.47 -21.83
N TYR A 456 7.39 -62.62 -21.91
CA TYR A 456 8.14 -63.06 -23.13
C TYR A 456 7.22 -63.23 -24.36
N ILE A 457 6.09 -63.90 -24.19
CA ILE A 457 5.13 -64.13 -25.28
C ILE A 457 4.55 -62.80 -25.76
N LEU A 458 4.10 -61.97 -24.80
CA LEU A 458 3.49 -60.65 -25.11
C LEU A 458 4.49 -59.73 -25.81
N ARG A 459 5.75 -59.71 -25.34
CA ARG A 459 6.81 -58.90 -25.95
C ARG A 459 7.06 -59.29 -27.41
N ASN A 460 7.23 -60.59 -27.68
CA ASN A 460 7.49 -61.07 -29.04
C ASN A 460 6.28 -60.89 -29.96
N SER A 461 5.06 -61.05 -29.46
CA SER A 461 3.85 -60.76 -30.22
C SER A 461 3.74 -59.28 -30.57
N LEU A 462 3.98 -58.39 -29.63
CA LEU A 462 3.97 -56.94 -29.85
C LEU A 462 5.03 -56.50 -30.87
N LEU A 463 6.26 -57.01 -30.72
CA LEU A 463 7.34 -56.71 -31.67
C LEU A 463 7.05 -57.26 -33.09
N THR A 464 6.35 -58.38 -33.21
CA THR A 464 5.91 -58.89 -34.49
C THR A 464 4.83 -58.02 -35.12
N LEU A 465 3.81 -57.64 -34.35
CA LEU A 465 2.76 -56.72 -34.83
C LEU A 465 3.28 -55.31 -35.21
N LEU A 466 4.29 -54.83 -34.51
CA LEU A 466 4.93 -53.54 -34.82
C LEU A 466 5.85 -53.64 -36.08
N LYS A 467 6.08 -54.80 -36.62
CA LYS A 467 6.86 -55.00 -37.85
C LYS A 467 6.00 -55.03 -39.12
N ILE A 468 4.71 -55.28 -38.97
CA ILE A 468 3.74 -55.32 -40.03
C ILE A 468 3.27 -53.90 -40.37
#